data_39fd278cf9d56fc624a1d8935015598e
#
_entry.id   39fd278cf9d56fc624a1d8935015598e
#
_cell.length_a   1.000
_cell.length_b   1.000
_cell.length_c   1.000
_cell.angle_alpha   90.00
_cell.angle_beta   90.00
_cell.angle_gamma   90.00
#
_symmetry.space_group_name_H-M   'P 1'
#
loop_
_entity.id
_entity.type
_entity.pdbx_description
1 polymer ?
#
loop_
_entity_poly.entity_id
_entity_poly.type
_entity_poly.pdbx_seq_one_letter_code
_entity_poly.pdbx_strand_id
1 'polypeptide(L)'
;SFIVQKDINAVFLMDVSYYAAIKEQYEDSRIVLGQLFLDNYDEVTKVMNDKDLSNLDNFITNTLSDWAREFEIFLKRVDDDHFFILAYTGALKKLEEEKFKILDVIRERTSKRNSPLTLSVGIAYGGDDLAELSRLSQNNLDLALGRGGDQAVVREIAGQARFYGGKTNPMEKRTRVRARMISQALNELMMQSDDIFVMGHAYPDMDAMGACLGLRRIATMNGKKCWIVLDKDNLHSDVLRLIKALDQYPAIKGSIISPKDALEKVQKNSLLIMCDHSKPSISISPELYEKMQNRVMVMDHHRRGEEFPDNPILVYIEPYASSTCELITEMFEYQGRDSEPINKIEATAMLTGIIIDTKSFSLRTGTRTFDAASYLRSVGADLGMARHFMKESVASYMQRSHLIERTEFDEQGNAICCGEDGRI
;
A
#
# COMPACT_ATOMS: atom_id res chain seq x y z
N SER A 1 17.71 38.76 25.97
CA SER A 1 16.65 38.75 27.01
C SER A 1 17.27 38.48 28.37
N PHE A 2 16.80 39.17 29.40
CA PHE A 2 17.32 39.02 30.76
C PHE A 2 16.19 38.54 31.67
N ILE A 3 16.48 37.56 32.54
CA ILE A 3 15.57 37.12 33.59
C ILE A 3 16.06 37.68 34.92
N VAL A 4 15.17 38.36 35.63
CA VAL A 4 15.45 38.93 36.99
C VAL A 4 14.63 38.10 37.98
N GLN A 5 15.31 37.39 38.88
CA GLN A 5 14.66 36.65 39.96
C GLN A 5 14.70 37.52 41.23
N LYS A 6 13.52 37.88 41.75
CA LYS A 6 13.36 38.90 42.85
C LYS A 6 13.46 38.30 44.26
N ASP A 7 13.41 37.01 44.45
CA ASP A 7 13.26 36.38 45.77
C ASP A 7 14.58 36.09 46.51
N ILE A 8 15.69 36.36 45.86
CA ILE A 8 17.01 36.30 46.48
C ILE A 8 17.61 37.68 46.26
N ASN A 9 18.14 38.37 47.31
CA ASN A 9 18.76 39.70 47.21
C ASN A 9 19.98 39.71 46.26
N ALA A 10 19.93 39.00 45.18
CA ALA A 10 20.91 38.92 44.10
C ALA A 10 20.19 38.95 42.75
N VAL A 11 20.63 39.81 41.84
CA VAL A 11 20.17 39.90 40.46
C VAL A 11 21.06 38.98 39.62
N PHE A 12 20.51 37.88 39.15
CA PHE A 12 21.14 37.03 38.14
C PHE A 12 20.71 37.51 36.75
N LEU A 13 21.61 38.15 36.04
CA LEU A 13 21.44 38.47 34.63
C LEU A 13 21.86 37.24 33.81
N MET A 14 20.89 36.51 33.34
CA MET A 14 21.13 35.37 32.46
C MET A 14 20.87 35.77 31.00
N ASP A 15 21.87 35.61 30.16
CA ASP A 15 21.68 35.83 28.73
C ASP A 15 20.91 34.67 28.10
N VAL A 16 19.60 34.84 28.00
CA VAL A 16 18.68 33.85 27.41
C VAL A 16 19.01 33.64 25.92
N SER A 17 19.60 34.62 25.23
CA SER A 17 19.99 34.46 23.82
C SER A 17 21.13 33.48 23.68
N TYR A 18 22.12 33.51 24.57
CA TYR A 18 23.21 32.53 24.57
C TYR A 18 22.73 31.12 24.88
N TYR A 19 21.84 30.98 25.86
CA TYR A 19 21.24 29.67 26.18
C TYR A 19 20.38 29.15 25.05
N ALA A 20 19.60 30.01 24.39
CA ALA A 20 18.80 29.63 23.21
C ALA A 20 19.70 29.19 22.06
N ALA A 21 20.80 29.86 21.79
CA ALA A 21 21.77 29.50 20.76
C ALA A 21 22.44 28.13 21.04
N ILE A 22 22.83 27.87 22.30
CA ILE A 22 23.38 26.56 22.69
C ILE A 22 22.33 25.45 22.52
N LYS A 23 21.09 25.71 22.94
CA LYS A 23 20.00 24.76 22.80
C LYS A 23 19.73 24.46 21.34
N GLU A 24 19.66 25.44 20.48
CA GLU A 24 19.47 25.29 19.03
C GLU A 24 20.62 24.49 18.41
N GLN A 25 21.87 24.80 18.76
CA GLN A 25 23.04 24.06 18.31
C GLN A 25 23.03 22.60 18.78
N TYR A 26 22.58 22.33 19.99
CA TYR A 26 22.39 20.96 20.49
C TYR A 26 21.30 20.22 19.74
N GLU A 27 20.13 20.86 19.53
CA GLU A 27 19.04 20.30 18.77
C GLU A 27 19.44 20.01 17.32
N ASP A 28 20.24 20.88 16.69
CA ASP A 28 20.73 20.73 15.31
C ASP A 28 21.81 19.65 15.17
N SER A 29 22.45 19.23 16.25
CA SER A 29 23.50 18.20 16.28
C SER A 29 23.01 16.79 16.55
N ARG A 30 21.69 16.57 16.68
CA ARG A 30 21.14 15.23 16.90
C ARG A 30 21.25 14.39 15.63
N ILE A 31 21.50 13.08 15.81
CA ILE A 31 21.69 12.15 14.69
C ILE A 31 20.37 11.91 13.96
N VAL A 32 20.48 11.86 12.65
CA VAL A 32 19.45 11.48 11.68
C VAL A 32 19.95 10.30 10.89
N LEU A 33 19.17 9.23 10.84
CA LEU A 33 19.41 8.08 9.97
C LEU A 33 18.39 8.05 8.83
N GLY A 34 18.85 7.67 7.66
CA GLY A 34 17.98 7.54 6.49
C GLY A 34 18.38 6.39 5.58
N GLN A 35 17.39 5.94 4.82
CA GLN A 35 17.51 5.00 3.73
C GLN A 35 17.02 5.68 2.45
N LEU A 36 17.75 5.51 1.36
CA LEU A 36 17.39 6.03 0.05
C LEU A 36 17.39 4.87 -0.95
N PHE A 37 16.36 4.81 -1.77
CA PHE A 37 16.15 3.75 -2.75
C PHE A 37 15.81 4.30 -4.13
N LEU A 38 16.38 3.71 -5.18
CA LEU A 38 16.07 3.98 -6.58
C LEU A 38 14.92 3.06 -7.00
N ASP A 39 13.69 3.57 -7.05
CA ASP A 39 12.45 2.78 -7.08
C ASP A 39 12.35 1.75 -8.22
N ASN A 40 12.92 2.03 -9.39
CA ASN A 40 12.80 1.19 -10.59
C ASN A 40 14.15 0.97 -11.29
N TYR A 41 15.24 0.97 -10.52
CA TYR A 41 16.60 0.82 -11.05
C TYR A 41 16.78 -0.47 -11.85
N ASP A 42 16.40 -1.60 -11.30
CA ASP A 42 16.50 -2.92 -11.95
C ASP A 42 15.75 -3.01 -13.29
N GLU A 43 14.58 -2.35 -13.35
CA GLU A 43 13.74 -2.40 -14.55
C GLU A 43 14.36 -1.59 -15.68
N VAL A 44 14.87 -0.42 -15.34
CA VAL A 44 15.52 0.49 -16.29
C VAL A 44 16.83 -0.09 -16.77
N THR A 45 17.62 -0.70 -15.89
CA THR A 45 18.95 -1.22 -16.21
C THR A 45 18.95 -2.53 -17.02
N LYS A 46 17.93 -3.40 -16.82
CA LYS A 46 17.80 -4.68 -17.57
C LYS A 46 17.71 -4.52 -19.09
N VAL A 47 17.24 -3.38 -19.57
CA VAL A 47 17.07 -3.11 -21.01
C VAL A 47 18.20 -2.24 -21.58
N MET A 48 19.19 -1.86 -20.77
CA MET A 48 20.32 -1.02 -21.15
C MET A 48 21.51 -1.84 -21.63
N ASN A 49 22.28 -1.27 -22.54
CA ASN A 49 23.61 -1.76 -22.83
C ASN A 49 24.62 -1.25 -21.77
N ASP A 50 25.79 -1.87 -21.69
CA ASP A 50 26.83 -1.58 -20.69
C ASP A 50 27.27 -0.11 -20.67
N LYS A 51 27.29 0.56 -21.81
CA LYS A 51 27.68 1.96 -21.94
C LYS A 51 26.60 2.89 -21.33
N ASP A 52 25.34 2.63 -21.62
CA ASP A 52 24.22 3.44 -21.11
C ASP A 52 24.03 3.21 -19.63
N LEU A 53 24.21 1.97 -19.16
CA LEU A 53 24.22 1.62 -17.74
C LEU A 53 25.32 2.39 -17.00
N SER A 54 26.56 2.36 -17.48
CA SER A 54 27.68 3.09 -16.88
C SER A 54 27.45 4.60 -16.85
N ASN A 55 26.84 5.17 -17.91
CA ASN A 55 26.50 6.59 -17.96
C ASN A 55 25.41 6.96 -16.95
N LEU A 56 24.39 6.11 -16.78
CA LEU A 56 23.32 6.30 -15.81
C LEU A 56 23.88 6.23 -14.39
N ASP A 57 24.67 5.21 -14.09
CA ASP A 57 25.27 5.00 -12.76
C ASP A 57 26.19 6.17 -12.35
N ASN A 58 27.05 6.62 -13.26
CA ASN A 58 27.88 7.80 -13.06
C ASN A 58 27.04 9.05 -12.80
N PHE A 59 25.94 9.24 -13.54
CA PHE A 59 25.05 10.38 -13.37
C PHE A 59 24.40 10.35 -11.98
N ILE A 60 23.86 9.19 -11.55
CA ILE A 60 23.22 9.01 -10.23
C ILE A 60 24.24 9.29 -9.14
N THR A 61 25.40 8.62 -9.20
CA THR A 61 26.46 8.74 -8.21
C THR A 61 26.94 10.19 -8.05
N ASN A 62 27.18 10.90 -9.16
CA ASN A 62 27.60 12.29 -9.11
C ASN A 62 26.51 13.20 -8.55
N THR A 63 25.24 13.03 -9.00
CA THR A 63 24.13 13.85 -8.55
C THR A 63 23.86 13.69 -7.06
N LEU A 64 23.86 12.45 -6.56
CA LEU A 64 23.65 12.16 -5.15
C LEU A 64 24.85 12.60 -4.30
N SER A 65 26.09 12.49 -4.80
CA SER A 65 27.31 12.96 -4.10
C SER A 65 27.33 14.48 -3.98
N ASP A 66 26.95 15.21 -5.02
CA ASP A 66 26.86 16.67 -4.99
C ASP A 66 25.79 17.14 -4.02
N TRP A 67 24.62 16.52 -4.04
CA TRP A 67 23.54 16.75 -3.07
C TRP A 67 23.99 16.46 -1.63
N ALA A 68 24.65 15.33 -1.41
CA ALA A 68 25.14 14.97 -0.07
C ALA A 68 26.18 15.99 0.46
N ARG A 69 27.05 16.50 -0.42
CA ARG A 69 28.03 17.53 -0.07
C ARG A 69 27.38 18.88 0.24
N GLU A 70 26.37 19.28 -0.54
CA GLU A 70 25.64 20.55 -0.36
C GLU A 70 24.95 20.63 1.01
N PHE A 71 24.36 19.50 1.45
CA PHE A 71 23.64 19.42 2.74
C PHE A 71 24.46 18.83 3.89
N GLU A 72 25.76 18.59 3.70
CA GLU A 72 26.65 18.00 4.72
C GLU A 72 26.14 16.64 5.23
N ILE A 73 25.68 15.81 4.30
CA ILE A 73 25.16 14.47 4.55
C ILE A 73 26.24 13.43 4.25
N PHE A 74 26.42 12.47 5.15
CA PHE A 74 27.15 11.27 4.81
C PHE A 74 26.22 10.30 4.06
N LEU A 75 26.57 10.00 2.80
CA LEU A 75 25.85 9.08 1.94
C LEU A 75 26.75 7.90 1.59
N LYS A 76 26.27 6.70 1.81
CA LYS A 76 27.00 5.46 1.45
C LYS A 76 26.12 4.55 0.63
N ARG A 77 26.58 4.17 -0.56
CA ARG A 77 25.94 3.14 -1.37
C ARG A 77 26.12 1.79 -0.68
N VAL A 78 25.04 1.05 -0.47
CA VAL A 78 24.97 -0.25 0.18
C VAL A 78 24.81 -1.33 -0.87
N ASP A 79 23.95 -1.06 -1.88
CA ASP A 79 23.66 -1.92 -3.00
C ASP A 79 23.50 -1.10 -4.28
N ASP A 80 23.20 -1.72 -5.42
CA ASP A 80 23.09 -1.03 -6.71
C ASP A 80 22.02 0.08 -6.71
N ASP A 81 20.96 -0.10 -5.99
CA ASP A 81 19.80 0.80 -5.89
C ASP A 81 19.57 1.37 -4.49
N HIS A 82 20.39 1.00 -3.50
CA HIS A 82 20.18 1.33 -2.10
C HIS A 82 21.33 2.12 -1.48
N PHE A 83 21.00 3.21 -0.77
CA PHE A 83 21.96 4.08 -0.10
C PHE A 83 21.55 4.32 1.34
N PHE A 84 22.54 4.37 2.20
CA PHE A 84 22.40 4.75 3.60
C PHE A 84 22.74 6.22 3.80
N ILE A 85 21.94 6.91 4.61
CA ILE A 85 22.09 8.33 4.95
C ILE A 85 22.40 8.46 6.46
N LEU A 86 23.46 9.22 6.77
CA LEU A 86 23.72 9.72 8.11
C LEU A 86 23.86 11.22 8.05
N ALA A 87 23.11 11.93 8.86
CA ALA A 87 23.11 13.40 8.90
C ALA A 87 22.85 13.91 10.31
N TYR A 88 22.81 15.21 10.45
CA TYR A 88 22.34 15.91 11.65
C TYR A 88 21.00 16.59 11.39
N THR A 89 20.25 16.85 12.46
CA THR A 89 18.93 17.51 12.38
C THR A 89 19.00 18.90 11.73
N GLY A 90 20.10 19.62 11.83
CA GLY A 90 20.30 20.87 11.09
C GLY A 90 20.29 20.70 9.56
N ALA A 91 20.89 19.60 9.05
CA ALA A 91 20.82 19.23 7.65
C ALA A 91 19.40 18.80 7.24
N LEU A 92 18.72 18.00 8.08
CA LEU A 92 17.35 17.59 7.85
C LEU A 92 16.40 18.78 7.73
N LYS A 93 16.50 19.80 8.59
CA LYS A 93 15.68 21.02 8.49
C LYS A 93 15.82 21.68 7.12
N LYS A 94 17.05 21.82 6.60
CA LYS A 94 17.29 22.39 5.26
C LYS A 94 16.67 21.53 4.16
N LEU A 95 16.75 20.20 4.26
CA LEU A 95 16.11 19.28 3.29
C LEU A 95 14.59 19.41 3.29
N GLU A 96 13.97 19.56 4.47
CA GLU A 96 12.53 19.75 4.62
C GLU A 96 12.07 21.11 4.08
N GLU A 97 12.84 22.19 4.32
CA GLU A 97 12.60 23.52 3.75
C GLU A 97 12.59 23.49 2.22
N GLU A 98 13.52 22.79 1.61
CA GLU A 98 13.57 22.57 0.16
C GLU A 98 12.63 21.48 -0.34
N LYS A 99 11.84 20.86 0.56
CA LYS A 99 10.87 19.80 0.23
C LYS A 99 11.49 18.62 -0.53
N PHE A 100 12.72 18.25 -0.18
CA PHE A 100 13.47 17.17 -0.82
C PHE A 100 13.55 17.33 -2.35
N LYS A 101 13.97 18.47 -2.82
CA LYS A 101 14.11 18.81 -4.25
C LYS A 101 14.90 17.78 -5.06
N ILE A 102 15.78 17.00 -4.41
CA ILE A 102 16.52 15.91 -5.06
C ILE A 102 15.62 14.91 -5.78
N LEU A 103 14.41 14.67 -5.27
CA LEU A 103 13.41 13.82 -5.91
C LEU A 103 13.07 14.34 -7.32
N ASP A 104 12.80 15.65 -7.43
CA ASP A 104 12.49 16.29 -8.70
C ASP A 104 13.70 16.27 -9.64
N VAL A 105 14.91 16.52 -9.12
CA VAL A 105 16.15 16.54 -9.92
C VAL A 105 16.42 15.18 -10.57
N ILE A 106 16.34 14.09 -9.81
CA ILE A 106 16.57 12.73 -10.36
C ILE A 106 15.51 12.43 -11.40
N ARG A 107 14.23 12.60 -11.07
CA ARG A 107 13.11 12.32 -11.97
C ARG A 107 13.21 13.08 -13.29
N GLU A 108 13.38 14.39 -13.26
CA GLU A 108 13.41 15.22 -14.47
C GLU A 108 14.62 14.94 -15.36
N ARG A 109 15.80 14.76 -14.77
CA ARG A 109 17.03 14.55 -15.53
C ARG A 109 17.11 13.15 -16.13
N THR A 110 16.58 12.13 -15.45
CA THR A 110 16.52 10.75 -15.97
C THR A 110 15.42 10.58 -17.01
N SER A 111 14.27 11.25 -16.84
CA SER A 111 13.21 11.28 -17.86
C SER A 111 13.69 11.87 -19.20
N LYS A 112 14.50 12.93 -19.17
CA LYS A 112 15.10 13.52 -20.38
C LYS A 112 16.08 12.58 -21.10
N ARG A 113 16.54 11.53 -20.44
CA ARG A 113 17.45 10.51 -20.99
C ARG A 113 16.74 9.23 -21.43
N ASN A 114 15.41 9.23 -21.50
CA ASN A 114 14.56 8.06 -21.75
C ASN A 114 14.76 6.91 -20.77
N SER A 115 15.22 7.21 -19.54
CA SER A 115 15.49 6.25 -18.48
C SER A 115 14.89 6.76 -17.17
N PRO A 116 13.55 6.88 -17.08
CA PRO A 116 12.89 7.52 -15.95
C PRO A 116 13.13 6.74 -14.66
N LEU A 117 13.90 7.33 -13.74
CA LEU A 117 14.11 6.84 -12.38
C LEU A 117 13.44 7.77 -11.39
N THR A 118 13.01 7.22 -10.28
CA THR A 118 12.54 7.99 -9.12
C THR A 118 13.25 7.54 -7.85
N LEU A 119 13.20 8.38 -6.85
CA LEU A 119 13.80 8.15 -5.54
C LEU A 119 12.73 8.01 -4.48
N SER A 120 12.92 7.07 -3.57
CA SER A 120 12.21 7.01 -2.30
C SER A 120 13.18 7.16 -1.14
N VAL A 121 12.79 7.92 -0.13
CA VAL A 121 13.65 8.22 1.04
C VAL A 121 12.85 8.01 2.32
N GLY A 122 13.42 7.25 3.25
CA GLY A 122 12.89 7.07 4.60
C GLY A 122 13.87 7.64 5.62
N ILE A 123 13.45 8.61 6.44
CA ILE A 123 14.29 9.29 7.44
C ILE A 123 13.69 9.15 8.81
N ALA A 124 14.56 8.85 9.80
CA ALA A 124 14.23 8.80 11.22
C ALA A 124 15.18 9.63 12.06
N TYR A 125 14.66 10.26 13.11
CA TYR A 125 15.44 11.05 14.06
C TYR A 125 14.74 11.09 15.43
N GLY A 126 15.36 11.73 16.40
CA GLY A 126 14.72 12.01 17.69
C GLY A 126 15.00 10.99 18.79
N GLY A 127 15.93 10.07 18.59
CA GLY A 127 16.38 9.08 19.60
C GLY A 127 17.88 8.96 19.67
N ASP A 128 18.35 8.25 20.71
CA ASP A 128 19.77 7.98 20.94
C ASP A 128 20.13 6.53 20.56
N ASP A 129 19.12 5.66 20.35
CA ASP A 129 19.33 4.28 19.90
C ASP A 129 19.39 4.23 18.36
N LEU A 130 20.60 4.00 17.85
CA LEU A 130 20.84 3.90 16.41
C LEU A 130 20.12 2.68 15.75
N ALA A 131 19.92 1.60 16.49
CA ALA A 131 19.22 0.44 15.96
C ALA A 131 17.74 0.74 15.79
N GLU A 132 17.13 1.44 16.75
CA GLU A 132 15.74 1.89 16.65
C GLU A 132 15.56 2.90 15.50
N LEU A 133 16.47 3.89 15.38
CA LEU A 133 16.46 4.85 14.28
C LEU A 133 16.61 4.16 12.91
N SER A 134 17.51 3.17 12.82
CA SER A 134 17.71 2.42 11.58
C SER A 134 16.44 1.65 11.19
N ARG A 135 15.80 0.97 12.13
CA ARG A 135 14.54 0.26 11.89
C ARG A 135 13.43 1.22 11.49
N LEU A 136 13.31 2.37 12.16
CA LEU A 136 12.30 3.36 11.84
C LEU A 136 12.55 3.99 10.46
N SER A 137 13.80 4.25 10.09
CA SER A 137 14.14 4.77 8.75
C SER A 137 13.78 3.78 7.65
N GLN A 138 14.00 2.47 7.88
CA GLN A 138 13.56 1.42 6.95
C GLN A 138 12.04 1.38 6.83
N ASN A 139 11.31 1.39 7.95
CA ASN A 139 9.85 1.43 7.93
C ASN A 139 9.30 2.67 7.19
N ASN A 140 9.98 3.81 7.31
CA ASN A 140 9.61 5.02 6.59
C ASN A 140 9.91 4.91 5.08
N LEU A 141 11.00 4.25 4.69
CA LEU A 141 11.27 3.92 3.29
C LEU A 141 10.21 2.97 2.73
N ASP A 142 9.86 1.91 3.47
CA ASP A 142 8.80 0.98 3.07
C ASP A 142 7.46 1.69 2.93
N LEU A 143 7.18 2.67 3.81
CA LEU A 143 6.00 3.53 3.71
C LEU A 143 6.02 4.40 2.45
N ALA A 144 7.18 4.99 2.09
CA ALA A 144 7.34 5.75 0.86
C ALA A 144 7.09 4.88 -0.38
N LEU A 145 7.71 3.69 -0.42
CA LEU A 145 7.56 2.71 -1.50
C LEU A 145 6.12 2.20 -1.61
N GLY A 146 5.51 1.84 -0.45
CA GLY A 146 4.12 1.36 -0.39
C GLY A 146 3.08 2.42 -0.80
N ARG A 147 3.43 3.72 -0.75
CA ARG A 147 2.61 4.83 -1.24
C ARG A 147 2.85 5.16 -2.72
N GLY A 148 3.70 4.40 -3.37
CA GLY A 148 3.98 4.49 -4.80
C GLY A 148 5.34 5.07 -5.17
N GLY A 149 6.23 5.25 -4.21
CA GLY A 149 7.56 5.79 -4.42
C GLY A 149 7.57 7.27 -4.77
N ASP A 150 8.73 7.75 -5.23
CA ASP A 150 8.96 9.14 -5.64
C ASP A 150 8.66 10.15 -4.51
N GLN A 151 8.99 9.80 -3.27
CA GLN A 151 8.71 10.62 -2.11
C GLN A 151 9.69 10.37 -0.96
N ALA A 152 9.78 11.36 -0.07
CA ALA A 152 10.47 11.22 1.20
C ALA A 152 9.47 11.15 2.35
N VAL A 153 9.72 10.25 3.28
CA VAL A 153 8.98 10.12 4.55
C VAL A 153 9.93 10.40 5.69
N VAL A 154 9.60 11.41 6.49
CA VAL A 154 10.39 11.84 7.65
C VAL A 154 9.58 11.62 8.91
N ARG A 155 10.17 10.96 9.90
CA ARG A 155 9.49 10.68 11.17
C ARG A 155 10.43 10.82 12.36
N GLU A 156 9.97 11.50 13.39
CA GLU A 156 10.56 11.47 14.72
C GLU A 156 10.07 10.24 15.47
N ILE A 157 10.89 9.62 16.36
CA ILE A 157 10.54 8.39 17.08
C ILE A 157 9.14 8.45 17.73
N ALA A 158 8.82 9.58 18.38
CA ALA A 158 7.51 9.78 19.02
C ALA A 158 6.54 10.64 18.20
N GLY A 159 6.87 10.92 16.92
CA GLY A 159 6.13 11.85 16.06
C GLY A 159 5.32 11.18 14.96
N GLN A 160 4.51 11.99 14.28
CA GLN A 160 3.81 11.59 13.07
C GLN A 160 4.70 11.67 11.84
N ALA A 161 4.42 10.83 10.84
CA ALA A 161 5.14 10.85 9.58
C ALA A 161 4.79 12.11 8.76
N ARG A 162 5.82 12.75 8.21
CA ARG A 162 5.71 13.87 7.27
C ARG A 162 6.13 13.40 5.88
N PHE A 163 5.41 13.85 4.85
CA PHE A 163 5.55 13.36 3.48
C PHE A 163 5.95 14.50 2.54
N TYR A 164 6.94 14.26 1.69
CA TYR A 164 7.46 15.19 0.68
C TYR A 164 7.52 14.50 -0.68
N GLY A 165 7.17 15.18 -1.77
CA GLY A 165 7.12 14.58 -3.11
C GLY A 165 5.78 13.91 -3.42
N GLY A 166 5.79 12.85 -4.23
CA GLY A 166 4.58 12.12 -4.63
C GLY A 166 3.67 12.90 -5.60
N LYS A 167 4.22 13.89 -6.31
CA LYS A 167 3.47 14.77 -7.24
C LYS A 167 3.25 14.16 -8.62
N THR A 168 3.99 13.14 -8.96
CA THR A 168 3.87 12.49 -10.26
C THR A 168 2.78 11.44 -10.22
N ASN A 169 1.97 11.40 -11.29
CA ASN A 169 1.33 10.17 -11.72
C ASN A 169 2.48 9.25 -12.13
N PRO A 170 2.90 8.29 -11.32
CA PRO A 170 3.94 7.37 -11.73
C PRO A 170 3.35 6.57 -12.88
N MET A 171 4.01 6.64 -14.03
CA MET A 171 3.74 5.70 -15.10
C MET A 171 3.72 4.29 -14.52
N GLU A 172 2.88 3.45 -15.07
CA GLU A 172 2.67 2.04 -14.75
C GLU A 172 4.02 1.29 -14.59
N LYS A 173 4.61 1.37 -13.42
CA LYS A 173 5.91 0.76 -13.07
C LYS A 173 5.79 -0.73 -12.73
N ARG A 174 4.58 -1.21 -12.82
CA ARG A 174 4.21 -2.57 -12.50
C ARG A 174 4.68 -3.50 -13.60
N THR A 175 5.62 -4.39 -13.31
CA THR A 175 6.13 -5.36 -14.29
C THR A 175 5.46 -6.72 -14.13
N ARG A 176 5.25 -7.41 -15.25
CA ARG A 176 4.83 -8.83 -15.26
C ARG A 176 5.82 -9.73 -14.50
N VAL A 177 7.09 -9.33 -14.45
CA VAL A 177 8.12 -10.05 -13.68
C VAL A 177 7.78 -10.06 -12.20
N ARG A 178 7.38 -8.90 -11.62
CA ARG A 178 7.00 -8.82 -10.21
C ARG A 178 5.76 -9.67 -9.91
N ALA A 179 4.72 -9.59 -10.74
CA ALA A 179 3.53 -10.44 -10.58
C ALA A 179 3.89 -11.94 -10.61
N ARG A 180 4.82 -12.35 -11.50
CA ARG A 180 5.32 -13.73 -11.56
C ARG A 180 6.08 -14.13 -10.29
N MET A 181 7.01 -13.29 -9.81
CA MET A 181 7.77 -13.57 -8.58
C MET A 181 6.86 -13.70 -7.36
N ILE A 182 5.90 -12.78 -7.21
CA ILE A 182 4.92 -12.82 -6.11
C ILE A 182 4.02 -14.05 -6.23
N SER A 183 3.56 -14.40 -7.43
CA SER A 183 2.77 -15.62 -7.66
C SER A 183 3.55 -16.88 -7.26
N GLN A 184 4.82 -16.95 -7.59
CA GLN A 184 5.68 -18.07 -7.21
C GLN A 184 5.88 -18.13 -5.70
N ALA A 185 6.21 -16.99 -5.05
CA ALA A 185 6.37 -16.92 -3.60
C ALA A 185 5.07 -17.28 -2.86
N LEU A 186 3.91 -16.82 -3.36
CA LEU A 186 2.60 -17.18 -2.81
C LEU A 186 2.37 -18.69 -2.90
N ASN A 187 2.65 -19.31 -4.06
CA ASN A 187 2.48 -20.74 -4.23
C ASN A 187 3.37 -21.53 -3.25
N GLU A 188 4.63 -21.13 -3.07
CA GLU A 188 5.53 -21.76 -2.11
C GLU A 188 5.01 -21.63 -0.66
N LEU A 189 4.52 -20.44 -0.26
CA LEU A 189 3.92 -20.22 1.06
C LEU A 189 2.66 -21.07 1.25
N MET A 190 1.80 -21.15 0.24
CA MET A 190 0.61 -22.01 0.28
C MET A 190 0.98 -23.48 0.44
N MET A 191 2.00 -23.96 -0.29
CA MET A 191 2.46 -25.35 -0.18
C MET A 191 3.02 -25.70 1.19
N GLN A 192 3.65 -24.74 1.89
CA GLN A 192 4.19 -24.89 3.25
C GLN A 192 3.14 -24.70 4.35
N SER A 193 1.91 -24.35 3.99
CA SER A 193 0.83 -24.08 4.95
C SER A 193 -0.10 -25.25 5.13
N ASP A 194 -0.67 -25.40 6.33
CA ASP A 194 -1.69 -26.42 6.65
C ASP A 194 -3.01 -26.02 5.96
N ASP A 195 -3.58 -24.90 6.36
CA ASP A 195 -4.77 -24.27 5.79
C ASP A 195 -4.48 -22.80 5.46
N ILE A 196 -5.25 -22.24 4.55
CA ILE A 196 -5.16 -20.85 4.13
C ILE A 196 -6.43 -20.12 4.54
N PHE A 197 -6.28 -18.95 5.15
CA PHE A 197 -7.36 -18.05 5.49
C PHE A 197 -7.21 -16.77 4.68
N VAL A 198 -8.27 -16.35 4.03
CA VAL A 198 -8.32 -15.11 3.27
C VAL A 198 -9.40 -14.23 3.89
N MET A 199 -9.08 -12.98 4.19
CA MET A 199 -10.05 -12.02 4.73
C MET A 199 -9.90 -10.64 4.08
N GLY A 200 -11.04 -10.00 3.80
CA GLY A 200 -11.13 -8.61 3.40
C GLY A 200 -11.24 -7.65 4.60
N HIS A 201 -11.55 -6.40 4.30
CA HIS A 201 -11.87 -5.40 5.32
C HIS A 201 -13.27 -5.65 5.92
N ALA A 202 -13.59 -4.97 7.06
CA ALA A 202 -14.79 -5.22 7.86
C ALA A 202 -16.13 -5.06 7.10
N TYR A 203 -16.16 -4.23 6.07
CA TYR A 203 -17.32 -4.01 5.19
C TYR A 203 -16.94 -4.35 3.76
N PRO A 204 -16.74 -5.64 3.44
CA PRO A 204 -16.19 -6.03 2.15
C PRO A 204 -17.12 -5.61 1.01
N ASP A 205 -16.51 -5.07 -0.02
CA ASP A 205 -17.15 -4.79 -1.30
C ASP A 205 -16.88 -5.89 -2.32
N MET A 206 -17.19 -5.64 -3.58
CA MET A 206 -17.01 -6.67 -4.63
C MET A 206 -15.55 -6.87 -5.02
N ASP A 207 -14.64 -5.86 -4.78
CA ASP A 207 -13.21 -6.09 -5.02
C ASP A 207 -12.64 -7.00 -3.95
N ALA A 208 -12.87 -6.70 -2.67
CA ALA A 208 -12.47 -7.57 -1.57
C ALA A 208 -13.00 -9.00 -1.71
N MET A 209 -14.28 -9.16 -2.05
CA MET A 209 -14.90 -10.49 -2.20
C MET A 209 -14.44 -11.24 -3.44
N GLY A 210 -14.31 -10.55 -4.58
CA GLY A 210 -13.77 -11.11 -5.81
C GLY A 210 -12.32 -11.56 -5.62
N ALA A 211 -11.51 -10.74 -4.96
CA ALA A 211 -10.14 -11.06 -4.62
C ALA A 211 -10.02 -12.28 -3.69
N CYS A 212 -10.86 -12.37 -2.65
CA CYS A 212 -10.92 -13.55 -1.78
C CYS A 212 -11.29 -14.83 -2.56
N LEU A 213 -12.25 -14.75 -3.48
CA LEU A 213 -12.64 -15.87 -4.34
C LEU A 213 -11.51 -16.28 -5.30
N GLY A 214 -10.79 -15.29 -5.87
CA GLY A 214 -9.62 -15.52 -6.72
C GLY A 214 -8.49 -16.24 -5.98
N LEU A 215 -8.13 -15.78 -4.78
CA LEU A 215 -7.12 -16.42 -3.93
C LEU A 215 -7.52 -17.81 -3.50
N ARG A 216 -8.81 -18.00 -3.14
CA ARG A 216 -9.34 -19.34 -2.88
C ARG A 216 -9.17 -20.27 -4.08
N ARG A 217 -9.41 -19.78 -5.29
CA ARG A 217 -9.21 -20.58 -6.52
C ARG A 217 -7.73 -20.93 -6.71
N ILE A 218 -6.81 -19.97 -6.54
CA ILE A 218 -5.36 -20.23 -6.62
C ILE A 218 -4.95 -21.29 -5.58
N ALA A 219 -5.44 -21.21 -4.35
CA ALA A 219 -5.18 -22.22 -3.33
C ALA A 219 -5.69 -23.60 -3.76
N THR A 220 -6.91 -23.69 -4.33
CA THR A 220 -7.49 -24.94 -4.86
C THR A 220 -6.65 -25.51 -6.00
N MET A 221 -6.16 -24.67 -6.92
CA MET A 221 -5.25 -25.06 -8.00
C MET A 221 -3.94 -25.67 -7.46
N ASN A 222 -3.49 -25.23 -6.29
CA ASN A 222 -2.33 -25.75 -5.60
C ASN A 222 -2.67 -26.91 -4.63
N GLY A 223 -3.89 -27.49 -4.71
CA GLY A 223 -4.32 -28.59 -3.86
C GLY A 223 -4.50 -28.24 -2.39
N LYS A 224 -4.64 -26.95 -2.07
CA LYS A 224 -4.74 -26.44 -0.71
C LYS A 224 -6.16 -26.02 -0.36
N LYS A 225 -6.52 -26.26 0.91
CA LYS A 225 -7.79 -25.81 1.47
C LYS A 225 -7.71 -24.34 1.84
N CYS A 226 -8.68 -23.57 1.39
CA CYS A 226 -8.75 -22.13 1.65
C CYS A 226 -10.12 -21.77 2.23
N TRP A 227 -10.09 -21.00 3.32
CA TRP A 227 -11.26 -20.47 4.00
C TRP A 227 -11.38 -18.97 3.74
N ILE A 228 -12.53 -18.53 3.27
CA ILE A 228 -12.86 -17.10 3.18
C ILE A 228 -13.57 -16.71 4.47
N VAL A 229 -12.97 -15.80 5.22
CA VAL A 229 -13.52 -15.29 6.47
C VAL A 229 -14.48 -14.16 6.16
N LEU A 230 -15.75 -14.29 6.54
CA LEU A 230 -16.79 -13.33 6.23
C LEU A 230 -17.78 -13.21 7.40
N ASP A 231 -17.99 -11.96 7.84
CA ASP A 231 -19.11 -11.62 8.71
C ASP A 231 -20.36 -11.35 7.87
N LYS A 232 -21.41 -12.12 8.07
CA LYS A 232 -22.64 -12.06 7.26
C LYS A 232 -23.60 -10.96 7.70
N ASP A 233 -23.37 -10.36 8.87
CA ASP A 233 -24.31 -9.40 9.45
C ASP A 233 -24.10 -7.98 8.91
N ASN A 234 -22.95 -7.71 8.25
CA ASN A 234 -22.53 -6.39 7.78
C ASN A 234 -22.15 -6.38 6.30
N LEU A 235 -23.00 -6.85 5.41
CA LEU A 235 -22.70 -6.94 3.98
C LEU A 235 -23.42 -5.87 3.16
N HIS A 236 -22.70 -5.33 2.17
CA HIS A 236 -23.30 -4.49 1.14
C HIS A 236 -24.26 -5.31 0.25
N SER A 237 -25.21 -4.64 -0.38
CA SER A 237 -26.28 -5.30 -1.17
C SER A 237 -25.77 -6.07 -2.38
N ASP A 238 -24.64 -5.68 -2.96
CA ASP A 238 -23.96 -6.35 -4.07
C ASP A 238 -23.30 -7.64 -3.60
N VAL A 239 -22.60 -7.63 -2.48
CA VAL A 239 -22.01 -8.81 -1.85
C VAL A 239 -23.10 -9.80 -1.41
N LEU A 240 -24.23 -9.31 -0.86
CA LEU A 240 -25.38 -10.16 -0.52
C LEU A 240 -25.91 -10.92 -1.76
N ARG A 241 -25.98 -10.25 -2.93
CA ARG A 241 -26.40 -10.92 -4.18
C ARG A 241 -25.39 -11.95 -4.65
N LEU A 242 -24.08 -11.66 -4.49
CA LEU A 242 -23.03 -12.64 -4.76
C LEU A 242 -23.18 -13.87 -3.86
N ILE A 243 -23.32 -13.67 -2.53
CA ILE A 243 -23.47 -14.79 -1.57
C ILE A 243 -24.70 -15.64 -1.90
N LYS A 244 -25.81 -15.02 -2.31
CA LYS A 244 -27.00 -15.72 -2.77
C LYS A 244 -26.76 -16.51 -4.07
N ALA A 245 -26.00 -15.93 -5.00
CA ALA A 245 -25.65 -16.64 -6.24
C ALA A 245 -24.74 -17.86 -5.98
N LEU A 246 -23.93 -17.82 -4.91
CA LEU A 246 -23.09 -18.93 -4.47
C LEU A 246 -23.89 -20.14 -3.93
N ASP A 247 -25.20 -20.04 -3.74
CA ASP A 247 -26.07 -21.19 -3.40
C ASP A 247 -26.00 -22.29 -4.46
N GLN A 248 -25.71 -21.92 -5.71
CA GLN A 248 -25.55 -22.89 -6.82
C GLN A 248 -24.13 -23.49 -6.86
N TYR A 249 -23.21 -23.06 -5.98
CA TYR A 249 -21.81 -23.48 -5.92
C TYR A 249 -21.44 -23.98 -4.52
N PRO A 250 -21.94 -25.18 -4.08
CA PRO A 250 -21.79 -25.63 -2.68
C PRO A 250 -20.33 -25.71 -2.20
N ALA A 251 -19.41 -26.11 -3.08
CA ALA A 251 -17.98 -26.20 -2.75
C ALA A 251 -17.35 -24.82 -2.42
N ILE A 252 -17.77 -23.76 -3.12
CA ILE A 252 -17.32 -22.40 -2.85
C ILE A 252 -18.01 -21.87 -1.60
N LYS A 253 -19.35 -22.01 -1.53
CA LYS A 253 -20.12 -21.54 -0.38
C LYS A 253 -19.67 -22.18 0.93
N GLY A 254 -19.33 -23.49 0.91
CA GLY A 254 -18.81 -24.23 2.06
C GLY A 254 -17.41 -23.79 2.52
N SER A 255 -16.69 -23.01 1.73
CA SER A 255 -15.40 -22.41 2.12
C SER A 255 -15.55 -21.05 2.81
N ILE A 256 -16.76 -20.47 2.85
CA ILE A 256 -17.04 -19.20 3.53
C ILE A 256 -17.44 -19.50 4.97
N ILE A 257 -16.63 -19.02 5.91
CA ILE A 257 -16.79 -19.27 7.35
C ILE A 257 -16.88 -17.96 8.13
N SER A 258 -17.47 -18.03 9.33
CA SER A 258 -17.51 -16.89 10.24
C SER A 258 -16.13 -16.61 10.87
N PRO A 259 -15.87 -15.39 11.37
CA PRO A 259 -14.67 -15.09 12.16
C PRO A 259 -14.46 -16.07 13.33
N LYS A 260 -15.53 -16.43 14.02
CA LYS A 260 -15.49 -17.40 15.13
C LYS A 260 -15.02 -18.78 14.67
N ASP A 261 -15.61 -19.31 13.60
CA ASP A 261 -15.22 -20.62 13.04
C ASP A 261 -13.76 -20.58 12.54
N ALA A 262 -13.31 -19.44 12.01
CA ALA A 262 -11.92 -19.26 11.57
C ALA A 262 -10.96 -19.40 12.75
N LEU A 263 -11.24 -18.71 13.87
CA LEU A 263 -10.43 -18.81 15.08
C LEU A 263 -10.31 -20.24 15.62
N GLU A 264 -11.37 -21.04 15.53
CA GLU A 264 -11.35 -22.43 15.94
C GLU A 264 -10.53 -23.34 15.00
N LYS A 265 -10.44 -22.99 13.71
CA LYS A 265 -9.77 -23.80 12.66
C LYS A 265 -8.28 -23.51 12.49
N VAL A 266 -7.76 -22.40 13.04
CA VAL A 266 -6.36 -22.03 12.89
C VAL A 266 -5.44 -23.10 13.45
N GLN A 267 -4.49 -23.56 12.62
CA GLN A 267 -3.43 -24.49 12.96
C GLN A 267 -2.07 -23.76 13.03
N LYS A 268 -1.03 -24.47 13.47
CA LYS A 268 0.30 -23.89 13.72
C LYS A 268 0.91 -23.23 12.47
N ASN A 269 0.75 -23.86 11.30
CA ASN A 269 1.34 -23.37 10.05
C ASN A 269 0.27 -22.77 9.11
N SER A 270 -0.89 -22.39 9.61
CA SER A 270 -1.90 -21.71 8.80
C SER A 270 -1.36 -20.37 8.26
N LEU A 271 -1.74 -20.02 7.02
CA LEU A 271 -1.40 -18.75 6.37
C LEU A 271 -2.62 -17.84 6.39
N LEU A 272 -2.45 -16.60 6.82
CA LEU A 272 -3.46 -15.56 6.71
C LEU A 272 -3.10 -14.63 5.54
N ILE A 273 -4.02 -14.39 4.63
CA ILE A 273 -3.90 -13.40 3.56
C ILE A 273 -4.91 -12.29 3.83
N MET A 274 -4.40 -11.11 4.14
CA MET A 274 -5.17 -9.87 4.19
C MET A 274 -5.31 -9.34 2.76
N CYS A 275 -6.54 -9.19 2.31
CA CYS A 275 -6.87 -8.94 0.91
C CYS A 275 -7.66 -7.64 0.80
N ASP A 276 -7.24 -6.78 -0.11
CA ASP A 276 -7.87 -5.49 -0.39
C ASP A 276 -7.86 -4.50 0.79
N HIS A 277 -6.95 -4.72 1.70
CA HIS A 277 -6.60 -3.81 2.79
C HIS A 277 -5.27 -4.22 3.41
N SER A 278 -4.61 -3.25 4.04
CA SER A 278 -3.33 -3.47 4.72
C SER A 278 -3.33 -3.08 6.20
N LYS A 279 -4.45 -2.57 6.71
CA LYS A 279 -4.58 -2.17 8.12
C LYS A 279 -5.26 -3.27 8.94
N PRO A 280 -4.59 -3.82 9.98
CA PRO A 280 -5.20 -4.82 10.86
C PRO A 280 -6.50 -4.38 11.53
N SER A 281 -6.60 -3.11 11.97
CA SER A 281 -7.77 -2.59 12.69
C SER A 281 -9.07 -2.55 11.88
N ILE A 282 -8.98 -2.48 10.55
CA ILE A 282 -10.15 -2.49 9.66
C ILE A 282 -10.45 -3.87 9.08
N SER A 283 -9.69 -4.90 9.44
CA SER A 283 -9.94 -6.27 9.01
C SER A 283 -11.29 -6.77 9.49
N ILE A 284 -11.85 -7.74 8.78
CA ILE A 284 -13.10 -8.40 9.20
C ILE A 284 -12.97 -9.12 10.55
N SER A 285 -11.75 -9.53 10.92
CA SER A 285 -11.41 -10.14 12.20
C SER A 285 -10.02 -9.73 12.66
N PRO A 286 -9.89 -8.62 13.40
CA PRO A 286 -8.62 -8.23 14.02
C PRO A 286 -8.07 -9.33 14.97
N GLU A 287 -8.94 -10.06 15.67
CA GLU A 287 -8.57 -11.17 16.55
C GLU A 287 -7.91 -12.33 15.79
N LEU A 288 -8.37 -12.62 14.55
CA LEU A 288 -7.73 -13.63 13.71
C LEU A 288 -6.34 -13.16 13.27
N TYR A 289 -6.19 -11.88 12.95
CA TYR A 289 -4.89 -11.28 12.64
C TYR A 289 -3.94 -11.42 13.84
N GLU A 290 -4.35 -11.03 15.05
CA GLU A 290 -3.54 -11.15 16.26
C GLU A 290 -3.07 -12.59 16.50
N LYS A 291 -3.96 -13.56 16.30
CA LYS A 291 -3.63 -14.98 16.45
C LYS A 291 -2.63 -15.48 15.42
N MET A 292 -2.61 -14.89 14.22
CA MET A 292 -1.82 -15.35 13.06
C MET A 292 -0.72 -14.38 12.65
N GLN A 293 -0.42 -13.32 13.42
CA GLN A 293 0.49 -12.23 13.05
C GLN A 293 1.88 -12.66 12.53
N ASN A 294 2.35 -13.86 12.91
CA ASN A 294 3.64 -14.40 12.46
C ASN A 294 3.60 -15.04 11.06
N ARG A 295 2.43 -15.21 10.47
CA ARG A 295 2.25 -15.84 9.16
C ARG A 295 1.18 -15.10 8.34
N VAL A 296 1.42 -13.80 8.16
CA VAL A 296 0.54 -12.90 7.42
C VAL A 296 1.14 -12.53 6.08
N MET A 297 0.34 -12.58 5.03
CA MET A 297 0.58 -11.96 3.74
C MET A 297 -0.39 -10.80 3.53
N VAL A 298 0.09 -9.71 2.94
CA VAL A 298 -0.75 -8.57 2.53
C VAL A 298 -0.80 -8.50 1.01
N MET A 299 -2.02 -8.42 0.47
CA MET A 299 -2.28 -8.22 -0.95
C MET A 299 -3.30 -7.10 -1.14
N ASP A 300 -2.86 -5.94 -1.64
CA ASP A 300 -3.64 -4.72 -1.62
C ASP A 300 -3.26 -3.79 -2.80
N HIS A 301 -4.22 -3.01 -3.29
CA HIS A 301 -3.96 -1.96 -4.28
C HIS A 301 -4.06 -0.54 -3.68
N HIS A 302 -4.39 -0.44 -2.41
CA HIS A 302 -4.42 0.84 -1.72
C HIS A 302 -3.02 1.32 -1.33
N ARG A 303 -2.87 2.63 -1.18
CA ARG A 303 -1.61 3.19 -0.66
C ARG A 303 -1.43 2.78 0.79
N ARG A 304 -0.26 2.25 1.10
CA ARG A 304 0.11 1.86 2.47
C ARG A 304 -0.04 3.05 3.43
N GLY A 305 -0.74 2.81 4.53
CA GLY A 305 -0.88 3.74 5.65
C GLY A 305 0.20 3.56 6.72
N GLU A 306 0.08 4.29 7.83
CA GLU A 306 0.98 4.15 8.99
C GLU A 306 0.74 2.83 9.74
N GLU A 307 -0.52 2.41 9.87
CA GLU A 307 -0.87 1.13 10.45
C GLU A 307 -0.69 0.00 9.44
N PHE A 308 0.14 -0.98 9.81
CA PHE A 308 0.50 -2.08 8.94
C PHE A 308 0.98 -3.28 9.78
N PRO A 309 0.87 -4.54 9.32
CA PRO A 309 1.45 -5.70 10.01
C PRO A 309 2.95 -5.51 10.29
N ASP A 310 3.40 -5.84 11.50
CA ASP A 310 4.80 -5.61 11.89
C ASP A 310 5.80 -6.45 11.09
N ASN A 311 5.51 -7.74 10.88
CA ASN A 311 6.40 -8.67 10.20
C ASN A 311 5.63 -9.60 9.23
N PRO A 312 5.03 -9.05 8.17
CA PRO A 312 4.37 -9.89 7.17
C PRO A 312 5.39 -10.72 6.42
N ILE A 313 5.08 -12.00 6.15
CA ILE A 313 5.99 -12.90 5.42
C ILE A 313 6.04 -12.61 3.93
N LEU A 314 5.01 -11.96 3.38
CA LEU A 314 4.97 -11.52 2.00
C LEU A 314 4.08 -10.28 1.88
N VAL A 315 4.53 -9.28 1.12
CA VAL A 315 3.78 -8.06 0.85
C VAL A 315 3.70 -7.84 -0.65
N TYR A 316 2.47 -7.73 -1.15
CA TYR A 316 2.19 -7.32 -2.51
C TYR A 316 1.21 -6.16 -2.51
N ILE A 317 1.76 -4.95 -2.52
CA ILE A 317 1.00 -3.71 -2.59
C ILE A 317 1.36 -3.00 -3.88
N GLU A 318 0.33 -2.71 -4.70
CA GLU A 318 0.47 -2.06 -6.00
C GLU A 318 -0.55 -0.92 -6.15
N PRO A 319 -0.23 0.30 -5.69
CA PRO A 319 -1.16 1.43 -5.72
C PRO A 319 -1.59 1.89 -7.12
N TYR A 320 -0.95 1.34 -8.16
CA TYR A 320 -1.25 1.64 -9.56
C TYR A 320 -2.14 0.59 -10.22
N ALA A 321 -2.38 -0.52 -9.56
CA ALA A 321 -3.42 -1.44 -10.00
C ALA A 321 -4.79 -0.79 -9.81
N SER A 322 -5.70 -1.10 -10.70
CA SER A 322 -7.06 -0.60 -10.62
C SER A 322 -7.82 -1.16 -9.43
N SER A 323 -7.48 -2.39 -9.05
CA SER A 323 -8.16 -3.17 -8.02
C SER A 323 -7.29 -4.34 -7.55
N THR A 324 -7.57 -4.91 -6.41
CA THR A 324 -6.94 -6.15 -5.94
C THR A 324 -7.34 -7.34 -6.80
N CYS A 325 -8.54 -7.36 -7.37
CA CYS A 325 -8.95 -8.34 -8.37
C CYS A 325 -8.07 -8.33 -9.62
N GLU A 326 -7.61 -7.17 -10.09
CA GLU A 326 -6.66 -7.08 -11.19
C GLU A 326 -5.34 -7.78 -10.84
N LEU A 327 -4.78 -7.52 -9.65
CA LEU A 327 -3.54 -8.14 -9.16
C LEU A 327 -3.62 -9.66 -9.16
N ILE A 328 -4.72 -10.19 -8.62
CA ILE A 328 -4.92 -11.63 -8.51
C ILE A 328 -5.19 -12.25 -9.87
N THR A 329 -5.89 -11.54 -10.75
CA THR A 329 -6.15 -12.05 -12.13
C THR A 329 -4.85 -12.32 -12.87
N GLU A 330 -3.85 -11.45 -12.75
CA GLU A 330 -2.55 -11.65 -13.36
C GLU A 330 -1.81 -12.89 -12.85
N MET A 331 -2.05 -13.29 -11.60
CA MET A 331 -1.42 -14.47 -11.02
C MET A 331 -1.92 -15.77 -11.62
N PHE A 332 -3.11 -15.79 -12.24
CA PHE A 332 -3.61 -17.00 -12.92
C PHE A 332 -2.75 -17.41 -14.12
N GLU A 333 -2.05 -16.47 -14.77
CA GLU A 333 -1.11 -16.79 -15.86
C GLU A 333 0.07 -17.68 -15.40
N TYR A 334 0.36 -17.69 -14.10
CA TYR A 334 1.51 -18.40 -13.51
C TYR A 334 1.10 -19.65 -12.72
N GLN A 335 -0.16 -20.05 -12.78
CA GLN A 335 -0.62 -21.32 -12.18
C GLN A 335 -0.35 -22.49 -13.11
N GLY A 336 -0.27 -23.70 -12.55
CA GLY A 336 -0.04 -24.93 -13.32
C GLY A 336 -1.12 -25.17 -14.39
N ARG A 337 -0.71 -25.58 -15.59
CA ARG A 337 -1.62 -25.80 -16.74
C ARG A 337 -2.63 -26.93 -16.52
N ASP A 338 -2.34 -27.88 -15.63
CA ASP A 338 -3.18 -29.04 -15.33
C ASP A 338 -4.18 -28.77 -14.19
N SER A 339 -4.22 -27.54 -13.67
CA SER A 339 -5.14 -27.16 -12.61
C SER A 339 -6.54 -26.86 -13.14
N GLU A 340 -7.57 -27.15 -12.34
CA GLU A 340 -8.95 -26.76 -12.67
C GLU A 340 -9.05 -25.24 -12.89
N PRO A 341 -9.58 -24.78 -14.04
CA PRO A 341 -9.67 -23.36 -14.34
C PRO A 341 -10.62 -22.65 -13.37
N ILE A 342 -10.47 -21.33 -13.28
CA ILE A 342 -11.42 -20.48 -12.56
C ILE A 342 -12.83 -20.69 -13.13
N ASN A 343 -13.83 -20.83 -12.26
CA ASN A 343 -15.18 -21.02 -12.74
C ASN A 343 -15.91 -19.69 -13.00
N LYS A 344 -17.04 -19.79 -13.69
CA LYS A 344 -17.84 -18.65 -14.12
C LYS A 344 -18.17 -17.67 -13.01
N ILE A 345 -18.56 -18.14 -11.81
CA ILE A 345 -18.99 -17.26 -10.71
C ILE A 345 -17.80 -16.51 -10.08
N GLU A 346 -16.66 -17.17 -9.90
CA GLU A 346 -15.45 -16.57 -9.39
C GLU A 346 -14.92 -15.52 -10.37
N ALA A 347 -14.81 -15.85 -11.65
CA ALA A 347 -14.41 -14.92 -12.70
C ALA A 347 -15.36 -13.71 -12.81
N THR A 348 -16.68 -13.93 -12.64
CA THR A 348 -17.67 -12.85 -12.66
C THR A 348 -17.54 -11.93 -11.46
N ALA A 349 -17.32 -12.48 -10.26
CA ALA A 349 -17.11 -11.70 -9.05
C ALA A 349 -15.85 -10.81 -9.17
N MET A 350 -14.73 -11.38 -9.63
CA MET A 350 -13.49 -10.65 -9.86
C MET A 350 -13.66 -9.53 -10.90
N LEU A 351 -14.31 -9.83 -12.03
CA LEU A 351 -14.60 -8.80 -13.03
C LEU A 351 -15.50 -7.68 -12.48
N THR A 352 -16.45 -8.03 -11.60
CA THR A 352 -17.32 -7.03 -10.95
C THR A 352 -16.51 -6.12 -10.02
N GLY A 353 -15.56 -6.67 -9.26
CA GLY A 353 -14.61 -5.86 -8.45
C GLY A 353 -13.87 -4.84 -9.31
N ILE A 354 -13.24 -5.28 -10.40
CA ILE A 354 -12.56 -4.38 -11.36
C ILE A 354 -13.52 -3.29 -11.88
N ILE A 355 -14.75 -3.64 -12.26
CA ILE A 355 -15.71 -2.68 -12.80
C ILE A 355 -16.12 -1.62 -11.76
N ILE A 356 -16.31 -2.01 -10.50
CA ILE A 356 -16.69 -1.10 -9.42
C ILE A 356 -15.55 -0.13 -9.12
N ASP A 357 -14.35 -0.60 -8.89
CA ASP A 357 -13.18 0.21 -8.52
C ASP A 357 -12.74 1.17 -9.61
N THR A 358 -12.90 0.75 -10.86
CA THR A 358 -12.63 1.58 -12.03
C THR A 358 -13.78 2.51 -12.42
N LYS A 359 -14.89 2.47 -11.71
CA LYS A 359 -16.15 3.12 -12.12
C LYS A 359 -16.47 2.85 -13.60
N SER A 360 -16.57 1.57 -13.94
CA SER A 360 -16.82 1.09 -15.32
C SER A 360 -15.70 1.51 -16.28
N PHE A 361 -14.45 1.31 -15.90
CA PHE A 361 -13.23 1.62 -16.66
C PHE A 361 -13.01 3.11 -16.95
N SER A 362 -13.62 4.00 -16.15
CA SER A 362 -13.44 5.44 -16.30
C SER A 362 -12.34 6.03 -15.42
N LEU A 363 -11.94 5.32 -14.35
CA LEU A 363 -10.90 5.76 -13.43
C LEU A 363 -9.84 4.67 -13.23
N ARG A 364 -8.59 5.07 -12.99
CA ARG A 364 -7.45 4.17 -12.65
C ARG A 364 -7.32 2.97 -13.59
N THR A 365 -7.62 3.14 -14.86
CA THR A 365 -7.65 2.06 -15.84
C THR A 365 -6.43 2.15 -16.73
N GLY A 366 -5.59 1.12 -16.70
CA GLY A 366 -4.43 0.94 -17.56
C GLY A 366 -4.61 -0.21 -18.55
N THR A 367 -3.61 -0.46 -19.39
CA THR A 367 -3.60 -1.58 -20.34
C THR A 367 -3.80 -2.90 -19.61
N ARG A 368 -3.14 -3.08 -18.46
CA ARG A 368 -3.20 -4.31 -17.65
C ARG A 368 -4.59 -4.55 -17.05
N THR A 369 -5.34 -3.50 -16.73
CA THR A 369 -6.74 -3.62 -16.30
C THR A 369 -7.60 -4.24 -17.40
N PHE A 370 -7.39 -3.80 -18.65
CA PHE A 370 -8.10 -4.41 -19.81
C PHE A 370 -7.61 -5.83 -20.09
N ASP A 371 -6.31 -6.12 -19.93
CA ASP A 371 -5.78 -7.48 -20.05
C ASP A 371 -6.45 -8.42 -19.03
N ALA A 372 -6.53 -8.00 -17.75
CA ALA A 372 -7.20 -8.75 -16.69
C ALA A 372 -8.68 -8.94 -16.97
N ALA A 373 -9.39 -7.88 -17.37
CA ALA A 373 -10.81 -7.97 -17.74
C ALA A 373 -11.04 -8.91 -18.96
N SER A 374 -10.15 -8.85 -19.96
CA SER A 374 -10.18 -9.73 -21.14
C SER A 374 -9.97 -11.19 -20.74
N TYR A 375 -8.97 -11.46 -19.89
CA TYR A 375 -8.73 -12.80 -19.35
C TYR A 375 -9.98 -13.35 -18.64
N LEU A 376 -10.54 -12.59 -17.68
CA LEU A 376 -11.74 -13.00 -16.93
C LEU A 376 -12.92 -13.27 -17.86
N ARG A 377 -13.08 -12.47 -18.92
CA ARG A 377 -14.09 -12.72 -19.95
C ARG A 377 -13.83 -14.01 -20.72
N SER A 378 -12.59 -14.30 -21.08
CA SER A 378 -12.21 -15.49 -21.83
C SER A 378 -12.48 -16.78 -21.04
N VAL A 379 -12.36 -16.74 -19.71
CA VAL A 379 -12.64 -17.88 -18.81
C VAL A 379 -14.11 -17.93 -18.34
N GLY A 380 -15.00 -17.10 -18.91
CA GLY A 380 -16.44 -17.22 -18.76
C GLY A 380 -17.12 -16.22 -17.82
N ALA A 381 -16.45 -15.16 -17.36
CA ALA A 381 -17.12 -14.11 -16.59
C ALA A 381 -18.33 -13.55 -17.33
N ASP A 382 -19.45 -13.36 -16.63
CA ASP A 382 -20.75 -12.98 -17.19
C ASP A 382 -21.09 -11.53 -16.85
N LEU A 383 -21.11 -10.65 -17.86
CA LEU A 383 -21.45 -9.24 -17.70
C LEU A 383 -22.90 -9.00 -17.27
N GLY A 384 -23.82 -9.89 -17.64
CA GLY A 384 -25.23 -9.82 -17.20
C GLY A 384 -25.33 -10.06 -15.69
N MET A 385 -24.62 -11.08 -15.21
CA MET A 385 -24.52 -11.38 -13.78
C MET A 385 -23.77 -10.28 -13.02
N ALA A 386 -22.67 -9.75 -13.56
CA ALA A 386 -21.95 -8.62 -12.97
C ALA A 386 -22.86 -7.40 -12.80
N ARG A 387 -23.64 -7.04 -13.83
CA ARG A 387 -24.64 -5.97 -13.74
C ARG A 387 -25.70 -6.28 -12.68
N HIS A 388 -26.12 -7.55 -12.55
CA HIS A 388 -27.07 -7.95 -11.52
C HIS A 388 -26.50 -7.73 -10.11
N PHE A 389 -25.24 -8.03 -9.88
CA PHE A 389 -24.58 -7.75 -8.59
C PHE A 389 -24.55 -6.26 -8.27
N MET A 390 -24.20 -5.42 -9.23
CA MET A 390 -24.11 -3.96 -9.08
C MET A 390 -25.48 -3.24 -9.04
N LYS A 391 -26.58 -3.95 -9.23
CA LYS A 391 -27.90 -3.34 -9.32
C LYS A 391 -28.27 -2.71 -7.98
N GLU A 392 -28.52 -1.42 -7.96
CA GLU A 392 -29.02 -0.72 -6.77
C GLU A 392 -30.42 -1.19 -6.38
N SER A 393 -30.69 -1.27 -5.09
CA SER A 393 -32.06 -1.54 -4.61
C SER A 393 -32.93 -0.29 -4.78
N VAL A 394 -34.25 -0.50 -4.99
CA VAL A 394 -35.19 0.62 -5.05
C VAL A 394 -35.15 1.44 -3.76
N ALA A 395 -35.01 0.81 -2.60
CA ALA A 395 -34.91 1.48 -1.31
C ALA A 395 -33.68 2.38 -1.23
N SER A 396 -32.47 1.87 -1.59
CA SER A 396 -31.23 2.65 -1.61
C SER A 396 -31.31 3.79 -2.62
N TYR A 397 -31.87 3.54 -3.80
CA TYR A 397 -32.11 4.59 -4.80
C TYR A 397 -32.98 5.72 -4.26
N MET A 398 -34.10 5.38 -3.60
CA MET A 398 -35.02 6.36 -3.01
C MET A 398 -34.34 7.16 -1.89
N GLN A 399 -33.60 6.51 -0.99
CA GLN A 399 -32.85 7.19 0.06
C GLN A 399 -31.85 8.18 -0.52
N ARG A 400 -31.05 7.75 -1.51
CA ARG A 400 -30.10 8.63 -2.20
C ARG A 400 -30.81 9.78 -2.91
N SER A 401 -31.93 9.51 -3.57
CA SER A 401 -32.73 10.56 -4.23
C SER A 401 -33.22 11.61 -3.25
N HIS A 402 -33.68 11.21 -2.07
CA HIS A 402 -34.08 12.15 -1.01
C HIS A 402 -32.91 12.99 -0.48
N LEU A 403 -31.71 12.42 -0.41
CA LEU A 403 -30.53 13.19 -0.02
C LEU A 403 -30.15 14.20 -1.09
N ILE A 404 -30.18 13.80 -2.38
CA ILE A 404 -29.90 14.69 -3.51
C ILE A 404 -30.91 15.85 -3.55
N GLU A 405 -32.17 15.58 -3.30
CA GLU A 405 -33.25 16.59 -3.26
C GLU A 405 -33.03 17.66 -2.16
N ARG A 406 -32.37 17.27 -1.06
CA ARG A 406 -32.04 18.17 0.08
C ARG A 406 -30.66 18.82 -0.05
N THR A 407 -29.96 18.63 -1.20
CA THR A 407 -28.65 19.20 -1.40
C THR A 407 -28.76 20.69 -1.71
N GLU A 408 -28.08 21.50 -0.93
CA GLU A 408 -27.91 22.93 -1.16
C GLU A 408 -26.53 23.23 -1.69
N PHE A 409 -26.42 24.22 -2.56
CA PHE A 409 -25.13 24.67 -3.08
C PHE A 409 -24.77 26.02 -2.49
N ASP A 410 -23.57 26.19 -1.98
CA ASP A 410 -23.05 27.48 -1.56
C ASP A 410 -22.61 28.34 -2.79
N GLU A 411 -22.28 29.61 -2.53
CA GLU A 411 -21.81 30.55 -3.56
C GLU A 411 -20.50 30.11 -4.25
N GLN A 412 -19.77 29.16 -3.66
CA GLN A 412 -18.50 28.62 -4.16
C GLN A 412 -18.70 27.33 -4.95
N GLY A 413 -19.93 26.83 -5.05
CA GLY A 413 -20.27 25.59 -5.75
C GLY A 413 -20.06 24.32 -4.91
N ASN A 414 -19.86 24.42 -3.60
CA ASN A 414 -19.83 23.27 -2.72
C ASN A 414 -21.24 22.75 -2.47
N ALA A 415 -21.44 21.44 -2.56
CA ALA A 415 -22.71 20.78 -2.29
C ALA A 415 -22.77 20.38 -0.81
N ILE A 416 -23.80 20.86 -0.09
CA ILE A 416 -24.06 20.56 1.32
C ILE A 416 -25.33 19.73 1.38
N CYS A 417 -25.25 18.55 1.95
CA CYS A 417 -26.37 17.66 2.14
C CYS A 417 -26.48 17.23 3.62
N CYS A 418 -27.63 17.42 4.23
CA CYS A 418 -27.92 16.97 5.58
C CYS A 418 -28.88 15.78 5.54
N GLY A 419 -28.44 14.62 6.02
CA GLY A 419 -29.24 13.41 6.18
C GLY A 419 -29.41 13.03 7.64
N GLU A 420 -30.33 12.12 7.92
CA GLU A 420 -30.41 11.45 9.21
C GLU A 420 -29.28 10.42 9.30
N ASP A 421 -28.80 10.11 10.54
CA ASP A 421 -27.79 9.09 10.78
C ASP A 421 -28.21 7.74 10.19
N GLY A 422 -27.49 7.27 9.17
CA GLY A 422 -27.75 6.00 8.53
C GLY A 422 -26.73 5.74 7.41
N ARG A 423 -26.45 4.46 7.13
CA ARG A 423 -25.66 4.06 5.98
C ARG A 423 -26.55 4.03 4.74
N ILE A 424 -26.12 4.66 3.68
CA ILE A 424 -26.73 4.64 2.35
C ILE A 424 -26.12 3.51 1.54
#